data_b6ebb0b9bb327ad0046527505beaaf8e
#
_entry.id   b6ebb0b9bb327ad0046527505beaaf8e
#
_cell.length_a   1.000
_cell.length_b   1.000
_cell.length_c   1.000
_cell.angle_alpha   90.00
_cell.angle_beta   90.00
_cell.angle_gamma   90.00
#
_symmetry.space_group_name_H-M   'P 1'
#
loop_
_entity.id
_entity.type
_entity.pdbx_description
1 polymer ?
#
loop_
_entity_poly.entity_id
_entity_poly.type
_entity_poly.pdbx_seq_one_letter_code
_entity_poly.pdbx_strand_id
1 'polypeptide(L)'
;MREWLLSAGFALLLQGIAVAQTAAPRVLSEGNGIVLEHDGSKKELTKSPQDVEPVLSPDGRLVYYTRRATGPRDEQFCAGPPKADELRVVGIDGKDDRLVLSGRRGDPESELCHFRNKQLSSDGRRLYFMTPGWATSDAVHVYDLRTRDERFLLPATDFLVLNFCKNEHKDDLAVRSHRYFVFGGNYDWYWLFDRSGKKELGPLGEFDDRNALIKIARDEWCH
;
A
#
# COMPACT_ATOMS: atom_id res chain seq x y z
N MET A 1 1.44 -3.20 82.79
CA MET A 1 0.41 -3.56 81.81
C MET A 1 0.79 -2.88 80.49
N ARG A 2 1.26 -3.64 79.51
CA ARG A 2 1.66 -3.16 78.17
C ARG A 2 0.79 -3.89 77.15
N GLU A 3 -0.09 -3.12 76.54
CA GLU A 3 -0.95 -3.64 75.44
C GLU A 3 -0.16 -3.64 74.12
N TRP A 4 -0.18 -4.78 73.44
CA TRP A 4 0.35 -4.98 72.12
C TRP A 4 -0.80 -4.84 71.11
N LEU A 5 -0.79 -3.77 70.31
CA LEU A 5 -1.66 -3.64 69.16
C LEU A 5 -1.02 -4.34 67.94
N LEU A 6 -1.65 -5.45 67.50
CA LEU A 6 -1.34 -6.11 66.26
C LEU A 6 -1.99 -5.37 65.09
N SER A 7 -1.18 -4.72 64.27
CA SER A 7 -1.63 -4.09 63.03
C SER A 7 -1.60 -5.17 61.90
N ALA A 8 -2.79 -5.62 61.48
CA ALA A 8 -2.93 -6.51 60.32
C ALA A 8 -2.88 -5.64 59.02
N GLY A 9 -1.75 -5.71 58.32
CA GLY A 9 -1.61 -5.12 57.01
C GLY A 9 -2.32 -5.94 55.95
N PHE A 10 -3.37 -5.36 55.34
CA PHE A 10 -4.11 -5.95 54.24
C PHE A 10 -3.32 -5.63 52.93
N ALA A 11 -2.59 -6.58 52.39
CA ALA A 11 -1.94 -6.45 51.09
C ALA A 11 -2.98 -6.66 49.96
N LEU A 12 -3.41 -5.59 49.31
CA LEU A 12 -4.21 -5.65 48.08
C LEU A 12 -3.30 -6.11 46.93
N LEU A 13 -3.47 -7.34 46.50
CA LEU A 13 -2.90 -7.85 45.25
C LEU A 13 -3.69 -7.23 44.08
N LEU A 14 -3.15 -6.18 43.47
CA LEU A 14 -3.58 -5.67 42.18
C LEU A 14 -3.17 -6.68 41.09
N GLN A 15 -4.08 -7.57 40.72
CA GLN A 15 -3.93 -8.38 39.53
C GLN A 15 -4.09 -7.48 38.31
N GLY A 16 -2.97 -7.11 37.69
CA GLY A 16 -2.94 -6.40 36.43
C GLY A 16 -3.57 -7.28 35.33
N ILE A 17 -4.73 -6.89 34.85
CA ILE A 17 -5.33 -7.49 33.65
C ILE A 17 -4.44 -7.07 32.47
N ALA A 18 -3.62 -7.99 32.00
CA ALA A 18 -2.90 -7.82 30.73
C ALA A 18 -3.95 -7.80 29.60
N VAL A 19 -4.28 -6.62 29.11
CA VAL A 19 -5.06 -6.47 27.87
C VAL A 19 -4.17 -6.99 26.74
N ALA A 20 -4.49 -8.17 26.23
CA ALA A 20 -3.83 -8.69 25.04
C ALA A 20 -4.06 -7.70 23.89
N GLN A 21 -2.99 -7.08 23.42
CA GLN A 21 -3.03 -6.17 22.30
C GLN A 21 -3.30 -7.00 21.04
N THR A 22 -4.53 -6.96 20.51
CA THR A 22 -4.89 -7.66 19.27
C THR A 22 -4.05 -7.14 18.13
N ALA A 23 -3.38 -8.05 17.42
CA ALA A 23 -2.56 -7.66 16.26
C ALA A 23 -3.47 -7.13 15.14
N ALA A 24 -3.04 -6.05 14.48
CA ALA A 24 -3.78 -5.52 13.33
C ALA A 24 -3.89 -6.58 12.22
N PRO A 25 -5.04 -6.67 11.53
CA PRO A 25 -5.24 -7.64 10.46
C PRO A 25 -4.23 -7.40 9.33
N ARG A 26 -3.69 -8.49 8.77
CA ARG A 26 -2.73 -8.49 7.67
C ARG A 26 -3.27 -9.33 6.52
N VAL A 27 -3.01 -8.88 5.30
CA VAL A 27 -3.35 -9.63 4.08
C VAL A 27 -2.07 -10.05 3.37
N LEU A 28 -2.02 -11.31 2.96
CA LEU A 28 -0.83 -11.94 2.39
C LEU A 28 -1.21 -12.74 1.15
N SER A 29 -0.26 -12.88 0.22
CA SER A 29 -0.35 -13.87 -0.86
C SER A 29 0.31 -15.16 -0.37
N GLU A 30 -0.45 -16.24 -0.29
CA GLU A 30 0.05 -17.56 0.10
C GLU A 30 -0.40 -18.60 -0.94
N GLY A 31 0.57 -19.35 -1.48
CA GLY A 31 0.36 -20.55 -2.30
C GLY A 31 -0.82 -20.52 -3.28
N ASN A 32 -2.03 -20.60 -2.77
CA ASN A 32 -3.25 -20.76 -3.54
C ASN A 32 -4.13 -19.49 -3.59
N GLY A 33 -3.67 -18.33 -3.12
CA GLY A 33 -4.48 -17.11 -3.18
C GLY A 33 -4.15 -16.09 -2.11
N ILE A 34 -5.14 -15.25 -1.80
CA ILE A 34 -5.04 -14.22 -0.78
C ILE A 34 -5.57 -14.75 0.55
N VAL A 35 -4.80 -14.53 1.60
CA VAL A 35 -5.12 -14.93 2.98
C VAL A 35 -5.19 -13.71 3.88
N LEU A 36 -6.20 -13.64 4.72
CA LEU A 36 -6.28 -12.74 5.87
C LEU A 36 -5.71 -13.45 7.10
N GLU A 37 -4.74 -12.81 7.75
CA GLU A 37 -4.22 -13.21 9.06
C GLU A 37 -4.67 -12.20 10.12
N HIS A 38 -5.33 -12.68 11.15
CA HIS A 38 -5.80 -11.89 12.28
C HIS A 38 -5.86 -12.73 13.55
N ASP A 39 -5.27 -12.25 14.64
CA ASP A 39 -5.21 -12.92 15.95
C ASP A 39 -4.74 -14.40 15.89
N GLY A 40 -3.69 -14.64 15.07
CA GLY A 40 -3.13 -15.98 14.89
C GLY A 40 -3.98 -16.93 14.05
N SER A 41 -5.15 -16.51 13.57
CA SER A 41 -6.00 -17.26 12.65
C SER A 41 -5.76 -16.84 11.21
N LYS A 42 -5.89 -17.80 10.27
CA LYS A 42 -5.80 -17.56 8.84
C LYS A 42 -7.12 -17.88 8.16
N LYS A 43 -7.55 -17.00 7.27
CA LYS A 43 -8.75 -17.17 6.46
C LYS A 43 -8.43 -16.95 5.00
N GLU A 44 -8.73 -17.91 4.14
CA GLU A 44 -8.65 -17.74 2.70
C GLU A 44 -9.74 -16.76 2.21
N LEU A 45 -9.32 -15.76 1.45
CA LEU A 45 -10.21 -14.81 0.79
C LEU A 45 -10.42 -15.15 -0.68
N THR A 46 -9.37 -15.66 -1.35
CA THR A 46 -9.45 -16.13 -2.74
C THR A 46 -8.75 -17.47 -2.89
N LYS A 47 -8.99 -18.18 -4.01
CA LYS A 47 -8.47 -19.54 -4.25
C LYS A 47 -7.76 -19.65 -5.60
N SER A 48 -7.01 -18.64 -5.99
CA SER A 48 -6.23 -18.68 -7.23
C SER A 48 -4.77 -18.35 -6.96
N PRO A 49 -3.80 -19.18 -7.39
CA PRO A 49 -2.37 -18.89 -7.25
C PRO A 49 -1.92 -17.69 -8.10
N GLN A 50 -2.81 -17.19 -8.97
CA GLN A 50 -2.59 -15.97 -9.74
C GLN A 50 -2.91 -14.70 -8.95
N ASP A 51 -3.55 -14.82 -7.79
CA ASP A 51 -3.92 -13.68 -6.95
C ASP A 51 -2.74 -13.28 -6.06
N VAL A 52 -2.24 -12.06 -6.26
CA VAL A 52 -0.99 -11.57 -5.66
C VAL A 52 -1.08 -10.13 -5.19
N GLU A 53 -0.13 -9.73 -4.35
CA GLU A 53 0.07 -8.36 -3.88
C GLU A 53 -1.20 -7.72 -3.32
N PRO A 54 -1.80 -8.29 -2.28
CA PRO A 54 -2.99 -7.72 -1.67
C PRO A 54 -2.69 -6.44 -0.89
N VAL A 55 -3.66 -5.52 -0.85
CA VAL A 55 -3.70 -4.36 0.04
C VAL A 55 -5.06 -4.26 0.71
N LEU A 56 -5.06 -4.07 2.03
CA LEU A 56 -6.27 -3.90 2.82
C LEU A 56 -6.76 -2.45 2.74
N SER A 57 -8.07 -2.23 2.59
CA SER A 57 -8.67 -0.91 2.67
C SER A 57 -8.51 -0.31 4.09
N PRO A 58 -8.46 1.03 4.23
CA PRO A 58 -8.30 1.69 5.54
C PRO A 58 -9.40 1.35 6.55
N ASP A 59 -10.60 1.04 6.08
CA ASP A 59 -11.73 0.61 6.92
C ASP A 59 -11.72 -0.89 7.26
N GLY A 60 -10.74 -1.63 6.75
CA GLY A 60 -10.56 -3.06 7.00
C GLY A 60 -11.59 -3.97 6.35
N ARG A 61 -12.40 -3.49 5.39
CA ARG A 61 -13.54 -4.24 4.84
C ARG A 61 -13.26 -4.88 3.49
N LEU A 62 -12.35 -4.32 2.72
CA LEU A 62 -12.05 -4.73 1.35
C LEU A 62 -10.56 -5.02 1.16
N VAL A 63 -10.25 -5.97 0.30
CA VAL A 63 -8.88 -6.31 -0.10
C VAL A 63 -8.78 -6.15 -1.60
N TYR A 64 -7.92 -5.23 -2.05
CA TYR A 64 -7.56 -5.05 -3.45
C TYR A 64 -6.34 -5.90 -3.77
N TYR A 65 -6.34 -6.54 -4.93
CA TYR A 65 -5.24 -7.44 -5.32
C TYR A 65 -5.12 -7.53 -6.83
N THR A 66 -4.00 -8.06 -7.31
CA THR A 66 -3.77 -8.33 -8.73
C THR A 66 -4.05 -9.81 -9.00
N ARG A 67 -4.93 -10.11 -9.96
CA ARG A 67 -5.02 -11.43 -10.59
C ARG A 67 -4.19 -11.42 -11.85
N ARG A 68 -3.12 -12.19 -11.82
CA ARG A 68 -2.19 -12.28 -12.94
C ARG A 68 -2.81 -13.08 -14.08
N ALA A 69 -2.58 -12.63 -15.32
CA ALA A 69 -2.94 -13.40 -16.50
C ALA A 69 -2.20 -14.76 -16.52
N THR A 70 -2.87 -15.78 -17.05
CA THR A 70 -2.25 -17.09 -17.28
C THR A 70 -1.58 -17.16 -18.63
N GLY A 71 -0.38 -17.73 -18.70
CA GLY A 71 0.38 -17.94 -19.94
C GLY A 71 1.81 -17.41 -19.88
N PRO A 72 2.56 -17.48 -20.98
CA PRO A 72 3.90 -16.94 -21.05
C PRO A 72 3.90 -15.46 -20.69
N ARG A 73 4.75 -15.05 -19.79
CA ARG A 73 4.89 -13.67 -19.35
C ARG A 73 6.04 -13.02 -20.07
N ASP A 74 5.75 -11.90 -20.68
CA ASP A 74 6.73 -10.89 -20.95
C ASP A 74 6.60 -9.83 -19.83
N GLU A 75 7.57 -9.78 -18.93
CA GLU A 75 7.54 -8.83 -17.81
C GLU A 75 7.65 -7.37 -18.29
N GLN A 76 8.07 -7.20 -19.53
CA GLN A 76 8.29 -5.88 -20.14
C GLN A 76 7.05 -5.36 -20.87
N PHE A 77 6.12 -6.24 -21.28
CA PHE A 77 4.95 -5.84 -22.07
C PHE A 77 3.66 -6.42 -21.51
N CYS A 78 2.65 -5.60 -21.43
CA CYS A 78 1.31 -6.01 -21.03
C CYS A 78 0.64 -6.88 -22.09
N ALA A 79 0.06 -8.01 -21.71
CA ALA A 79 -0.88 -8.72 -22.56
C ALA A 79 -2.24 -8.02 -22.57
N GLY A 80 -2.82 -7.84 -23.77
CA GLY A 80 -4.19 -7.36 -23.89
C GLY A 80 -5.24 -8.46 -23.60
N PRO A 81 -6.51 -8.07 -23.41
CA PRO A 81 -7.61 -9.04 -23.23
C PRO A 81 -7.64 -10.10 -24.33
N PRO A 82 -8.06 -11.36 -24.02
CA PRO A 82 -8.60 -11.84 -22.73
C PRO A 82 -7.55 -12.30 -21.71
N LYS A 83 -6.27 -12.05 -21.92
CA LYS A 83 -5.16 -12.53 -21.07
C LYS A 83 -4.52 -11.40 -20.25
N ALA A 84 -5.21 -10.29 -20.08
CA ALA A 84 -4.70 -9.18 -19.29
C ALA A 84 -4.70 -9.49 -17.80
N ASP A 85 -3.73 -8.93 -17.07
CA ASP A 85 -3.81 -8.86 -15.62
C ASP A 85 -5.04 -8.07 -15.19
N GLU A 86 -5.61 -8.40 -14.05
CA GLU A 86 -6.80 -7.75 -13.50
C GLU A 86 -6.49 -7.17 -12.12
N LEU A 87 -6.85 -5.92 -11.91
CA LEU A 87 -7.00 -5.36 -10.58
C LEU A 87 -8.38 -5.75 -10.05
N ARG A 88 -8.44 -6.44 -8.92
CA ARG A 88 -9.67 -6.99 -8.35
C ARG A 88 -9.86 -6.53 -6.90
N VAL A 89 -11.06 -6.71 -6.40
CA VAL A 89 -11.39 -6.46 -4.99
C VAL A 89 -12.28 -7.59 -4.46
N VAL A 90 -12.03 -7.99 -3.21
CA VAL A 90 -12.83 -8.97 -2.49
C VAL A 90 -13.15 -8.44 -1.09
N GLY A 91 -14.31 -8.83 -0.54
CA GLY A 91 -14.66 -8.54 0.85
C GLY A 91 -13.74 -9.28 1.83
N ILE A 92 -13.54 -8.71 3.03
CA ILE A 92 -12.79 -9.35 4.12
C ILE A 92 -13.42 -10.68 4.57
N ASP A 93 -14.68 -10.91 4.22
CA ASP A 93 -15.39 -12.17 4.43
C ASP A 93 -15.13 -13.22 3.32
N GLY A 94 -14.39 -12.87 2.27
CA GLY A 94 -14.11 -13.72 1.10
C GLY A 94 -15.22 -13.70 0.06
N LYS A 95 -16.20 -12.78 0.17
CA LYS A 95 -17.30 -12.64 -0.77
C LYS A 95 -17.12 -11.42 -1.69
N ASP A 96 -17.99 -11.32 -2.70
CA ASP A 96 -18.06 -10.18 -3.62
C ASP A 96 -16.74 -9.92 -4.37
N ASP A 97 -16.03 -11.00 -4.74
CA ASP A 97 -14.86 -10.91 -5.63
C ASP A 97 -15.27 -10.38 -7.00
N ARG A 98 -14.75 -9.18 -7.34
CA ARG A 98 -15.13 -8.51 -8.59
C ARG A 98 -13.95 -7.77 -9.22
N LEU A 99 -14.06 -7.60 -10.53
CA LEU A 99 -13.14 -6.78 -11.32
C LEU A 99 -13.27 -5.30 -10.95
N VAL A 100 -12.14 -4.64 -10.77
CA VAL A 100 -12.02 -3.17 -10.60
C VAL A 100 -11.55 -2.54 -11.89
N LEU A 101 -10.44 -3.05 -12.45
CA LEU A 101 -9.81 -2.54 -13.66
C LEU A 101 -9.12 -3.68 -14.41
N SER A 102 -9.36 -3.76 -15.72
CA SER A 102 -8.68 -4.72 -16.59
C SER A 102 -7.43 -4.12 -17.17
N GLY A 103 -6.41 -4.93 -17.31
CA GLY A 103 -5.19 -4.55 -18.02
C GLY A 103 -5.47 -4.22 -19.48
N ARG A 104 -4.67 -3.33 -20.04
CA ARG A 104 -4.71 -2.93 -21.45
C ARG A 104 -3.32 -2.60 -21.95
N ARG A 105 -3.12 -2.76 -23.25
CA ARG A 105 -1.92 -2.26 -23.93
C ARG A 105 -2.06 -0.78 -24.26
N GLY A 106 -0.93 -0.08 -24.28
CA GLY A 106 -0.89 1.33 -24.64
C GLY A 106 0.55 1.83 -24.75
N ASP A 107 0.70 3.12 -24.74
CA ASP A 107 1.96 3.78 -24.44
C ASP A 107 2.24 3.74 -22.92
N PRO A 108 3.44 4.11 -22.45
CA PRO A 108 3.79 4.04 -21.04
C PRO A 108 2.84 4.76 -20.08
N GLU A 109 2.14 5.80 -20.53
CA GLU A 109 1.19 6.56 -19.70
C GLU A 109 -0.22 5.94 -19.66
N SER A 110 -0.53 5.07 -20.60
CA SER A 110 -1.86 4.46 -20.75
C SER A 110 -1.86 2.95 -20.59
N GLU A 111 -0.68 2.30 -20.59
CA GLU A 111 -0.55 0.86 -20.44
C GLU A 111 -0.86 0.41 -19.02
N LEU A 112 -1.68 -0.62 -18.86
CA LEU A 112 -2.09 -1.14 -17.56
C LEU A 112 -1.83 -2.64 -17.50
N CYS A 113 -0.87 -3.05 -16.68
CA CYS A 113 -0.64 -4.44 -16.28
C CYS A 113 0.27 -4.51 -15.07
N HIS A 114 0.50 -5.72 -14.56
CA HIS A 114 1.41 -5.95 -13.43
C HIS A 114 1.16 -5.01 -12.24
N PHE A 115 -0.08 -4.60 -12.03
CA PHE A 115 -0.52 -3.65 -10.99
C PHE A 115 0.26 -3.84 -9.68
N ARG A 116 1.39 -3.11 -9.52
CA ARG A 116 2.35 -3.25 -8.42
C ARG A 116 2.21 -2.12 -7.41
N ASN A 117 2.78 -2.32 -6.22
CA ASN A 117 2.87 -1.28 -5.18
C ASN A 117 1.55 -0.57 -4.92
N LYS A 118 0.46 -1.33 -4.82
CA LYS A 118 -0.87 -0.79 -4.56
C LYS A 118 -0.95 -0.13 -3.18
N GLN A 119 -1.47 1.09 -3.13
CA GLN A 119 -1.68 1.84 -1.89
C GLN A 119 -2.99 2.63 -1.97
N LEU A 120 -3.68 2.77 -0.85
CA LEU A 120 -4.92 3.52 -0.77
C LEU A 120 -4.70 4.87 -0.10
N SER A 121 -5.49 5.88 -0.53
CA SER A 121 -5.64 7.11 0.25
C SER A 121 -6.24 6.80 1.62
N SER A 122 -6.01 7.69 2.58
CA SER A 122 -6.48 7.53 3.96
C SER A 122 -8.00 7.41 4.08
N ASP A 123 -8.75 7.99 3.14
CA ASP A 123 -10.21 7.91 3.05
C ASP A 123 -10.73 6.72 2.23
N GLY A 124 -9.80 5.91 1.69
CA GLY A 124 -10.12 4.73 0.87
C GLY A 124 -10.77 5.04 -0.49
N ARG A 125 -10.76 6.30 -0.96
CA ARG A 125 -11.42 6.68 -2.22
C ARG A 125 -10.53 6.57 -3.44
N ARG A 126 -9.20 6.57 -3.25
CA ARG A 126 -8.22 6.48 -4.34
C ARG A 126 -7.33 5.28 -4.12
N LEU A 127 -7.14 4.52 -5.18
CA LEU A 127 -6.16 3.44 -5.25
C LEU A 127 -5.04 3.87 -6.17
N TYR A 128 -3.84 3.97 -5.63
CA TYR A 128 -2.61 4.25 -6.37
C TYR A 128 -1.89 2.94 -6.66
N PHE A 129 -1.27 2.83 -7.83
CA PHE A 129 -0.51 1.65 -8.24
C PHE A 129 0.54 2.00 -9.29
N MET A 130 1.46 1.09 -9.52
CA MET A 130 2.45 1.19 -10.61
C MET A 130 2.19 0.15 -11.68
N THR A 131 2.52 0.53 -12.90
CA THR A 131 2.58 -0.37 -14.07
C THR A 131 3.93 -0.20 -14.77
N PRO A 132 4.39 -1.17 -15.59
CA PRO A 132 5.56 -0.97 -16.43
C PRO A 132 5.42 0.31 -17.27
N GLY A 133 6.53 1.02 -17.43
CA GLY A 133 6.55 2.28 -18.15
C GLY A 133 7.78 2.38 -19.07
N TRP A 134 8.77 3.14 -18.64
CA TRP A 134 9.99 3.39 -19.40
C TRP A 134 11.15 2.50 -18.92
N ALA A 135 12.28 2.58 -19.63
CA ALA A 135 13.48 1.78 -19.29
C ALA A 135 14.02 2.05 -17.88
N THR A 136 13.86 3.26 -17.35
CA THR A 136 14.39 3.70 -16.05
C THR A 136 13.31 4.03 -15.02
N SER A 137 12.04 3.91 -15.38
CA SER A 137 10.93 4.22 -14.46
C SER A 137 9.66 3.49 -14.88
N ASP A 138 8.82 3.22 -13.91
CA ASP A 138 7.45 2.76 -14.07
C ASP A 138 6.49 3.95 -14.15
N ALA A 139 5.25 3.69 -14.52
CA ALA A 139 4.17 4.66 -14.52
C ALA A 139 3.36 4.55 -13.22
N VAL A 140 3.21 5.65 -12.50
CA VAL A 140 2.29 5.72 -11.35
C VAL A 140 0.92 6.16 -11.83
N HIS A 141 -0.09 5.41 -11.44
CA HIS A 141 -1.49 5.67 -11.76
C HIS A 141 -2.31 5.87 -10.50
N VAL A 142 -3.43 6.55 -10.65
CA VAL A 142 -4.48 6.62 -9.63
C VAL A 142 -5.82 6.21 -10.23
N TYR A 143 -6.56 5.40 -9.50
CA TYR A 143 -7.94 5.03 -9.79
C TYR A 143 -8.87 5.60 -8.71
N ASP A 144 -9.82 6.44 -9.12
CA ASP A 144 -10.88 6.94 -8.24
C ASP A 144 -11.96 5.86 -8.12
N LEU A 145 -12.09 5.29 -6.92
CA LEU A 145 -13.02 4.16 -6.65
C LEU A 145 -14.50 4.57 -6.71
N ARG A 146 -14.81 5.86 -6.64
CA ARG A 146 -16.17 6.39 -6.74
C ARG A 146 -16.58 6.67 -8.18
N THR A 147 -15.74 7.40 -8.92
CA THR A 147 -16.06 7.77 -10.34
C THR A 147 -15.66 6.67 -11.31
N ARG A 148 -14.78 5.75 -10.90
CA ARG A 148 -14.16 4.69 -11.71
C ARG A 148 -13.25 5.23 -12.81
N ASP A 149 -12.71 6.42 -12.60
CA ASP A 149 -11.75 7.04 -13.52
C ASP A 149 -10.33 6.65 -13.14
N GLU A 150 -9.59 6.17 -14.12
CA GLU A 150 -8.16 5.90 -14.01
C GLU A 150 -7.39 6.99 -14.77
N ARG A 151 -6.27 7.43 -14.22
CA ARG A 151 -5.35 8.34 -14.89
C ARG A 151 -3.90 8.11 -14.47
N PHE A 152 -3.01 8.31 -15.41
CA PHE A 152 -1.57 8.45 -15.17
C PHE A 152 -1.29 9.69 -14.33
N LEU A 153 -0.30 9.60 -13.43
CA LEU A 153 0.17 10.70 -12.60
C LEU A 153 1.55 11.21 -13.04
N LEU A 154 2.54 10.32 -12.98
CA LEU A 154 3.95 10.66 -13.22
C LEU A 154 4.81 9.39 -13.34
N PRO A 155 6.01 9.47 -13.95
CA PRO A 155 6.98 8.40 -13.91
C PRO A 155 7.68 8.33 -12.54
N ALA A 156 7.95 7.09 -12.06
CA ALA A 156 8.66 6.85 -10.81
C ALA A 156 9.37 5.50 -10.78
N THR A 157 10.40 5.37 -9.95
CA THR A 157 11.01 4.07 -9.63
C THR A 157 10.39 3.43 -8.37
N ASP A 158 9.79 4.26 -7.50
CA ASP A 158 9.00 3.88 -6.35
C ASP A 158 8.11 5.04 -5.90
N PHE A 159 7.07 4.77 -5.11
CA PHE A 159 6.28 5.80 -4.47
C PHE A 159 5.67 5.33 -3.15
N LEU A 160 5.34 6.28 -2.28
CA LEU A 160 4.64 6.09 -1.02
C LEU A 160 3.52 7.12 -0.90
N VAL A 161 2.30 6.67 -0.60
CA VAL A 161 1.19 7.54 -0.21
C VAL A 161 1.32 7.85 1.27
N LEU A 162 1.39 9.12 1.66
CA LEU A 162 1.48 9.57 3.04
C LEU A 162 0.10 9.52 3.73
N ASN A 163 -0.59 8.38 3.61
CA ASN A 163 -1.94 8.18 4.12
C ASN A 163 -2.03 8.13 5.65
N PHE A 164 -0.91 8.03 6.33
CA PHE A 164 -0.78 8.05 7.79
C PHE A 164 -0.56 9.46 8.36
N CYS A 165 -0.26 10.48 7.54
CA CYS A 165 -0.14 11.86 7.95
C CYS A 165 -1.49 12.45 8.39
N LYS A 166 -1.47 13.36 9.37
CA LYS A 166 -2.67 14.01 9.90
C LYS A 166 -2.74 15.50 9.55
N ASN A 167 -1.65 16.07 9.05
CA ASN A 167 -1.49 17.47 8.66
C ASN A 167 -1.80 17.70 7.16
N GLU A 168 -1.31 18.82 6.60
CA GLU A 168 -1.49 19.21 5.19
C GLU A 168 -0.92 18.19 4.19
N HIS A 169 0.07 17.39 4.60
CA HIS A 169 0.68 16.33 3.76
C HIS A 169 -0.13 15.02 3.74
N LYS A 170 -1.33 15.04 4.29
CA LYS A 170 -2.21 13.87 4.27
C LYS A 170 -2.54 13.46 2.84
N ASP A 171 -2.19 12.21 2.49
CA ASP A 171 -2.35 11.60 1.18
C ASP A 171 -1.44 12.20 0.08
N ASP A 172 -0.49 13.08 0.41
CA ASP A 172 0.56 13.49 -0.52
C ASP A 172 1.44 12.30 -0.91
N LEU A 173 2.20 12.43 -1.99
CA LEU A 173 2.99 11.37 -2.57
C LEU A 173 4.47 11.64 -2.38
N ALA A 174 5.18 10.77 -1.68
CA ALA A 174 6.63 10.71 -1.74
C ALA A 174 7.02 9.80 -2.91
N VAL A 175 7.65 10.37 -3.94
CA VAL A 175 7.91 9.70 -5.21
C VAL A 175 9.41 9.64 -5.47
N ARG A 176 9.94 8.42 -5.66
CA ARG A 176 11.32 8.23 -6.06
C ARG A 176 11.45 8.39 -7.57
N SER A 177 12.18 9.42 -7.99
CA SER A 177 12.35 9.77 -9.40
C SER A 177 13.79 9.63 -9.83
N HIS A 178 14.00 8.95 -10.97
CA HIS A 178 15.28 8.94 -11.65
C HIS A 178 15.50 10.28 -12.37
N ARG A 179 16.52 11.03 -11.99
CA ARG A 179 16.83 12.35 -12.56
C ARG A 179 18.31 12.46 -12.90
N TYR A 180 18.63 13.40 -13.79
CA TYR A 180 19.98 13.64 -14.27
C TYR A 180 20.49 15.00 -13.77
N PHE A 181 21.77 15.06 -13.42
CA PHE A 181 22.45 16.33 -13.19
C PHE A 181 22.75 17.03 -14.52
N VAL A 182 22.74 18.35 -14.50
CA VAL A 182 23.02 19.19 -15.71
C VAL A 182 24.39 18.90 -16.31
N PHE A 183 25.38 18.55 -15.48
CA PHE A 183 26.77 18.28 -15.91
C PHE A 183 27.09 16.77 -16.03
N GLY A 184 26.09 15.93 -16.11
CA GLY A 184 26.24 14.47 -16.24
C GLY A 184 26.09 13.72 -14.91
N GLY A 185 25.80 12.41 -15.00
CA GLY A 185 25.42 11.58 -13.86
C GLY A 185 23.92 11.60 -13.59
N ASN A 186 23.49 10.71 -12.72
CA ASN A 186 22.08 10.58 -12.33
C ASN A 186 21.95 10.36 -10.83
N TYR A 187 20.71 10.46 -10.33
CA TYR A 187 20.36 10.22 -8.94
C TYR A 187 18.89 9.78 -8.82
N ASP A 188 18.58 9.04 -7.74
CA ASP A 188 17.25 8.52 -7.43
C ASP A 188 16.80 9.04 -6.07
N TRP A 189 16.34 10.29 -6.03
CA TRP A 189 15.83 10.90 -4.81
C TRP A 189 14.32 10.79 -4.72
N TYR A 190 13.82 10.80 -3.49
CA TYR A 190 12.40 11.02 -3.23
C TYR A 190 12.07 12.51 -3.30
N TRP A 191 10.93 12.79 -3.89
CA TRP A 191 10.34 14.11 -4.06
C TRP A 191 8.94 14.10 -3.52
N LEU A 192 8.53 15.17 -2.82
CA LEU A 192 7.17 15.33 -2.36
C LEU A 192 6.33 15.94 -3.47
N PHE A 193 5.21 15.29 -3.76
CA PHE A 193 4.17 15.79 -4.65
C PHE A 193 2.85 15.90 -3.90
N ASP A 194 2.01 16.82 -4.31
CA ASP A 194 0.65 16.86 -3.84
C ASP A 194 -0.08 15.55 -4.22
N ARG A 195 -1.15 15.23 -3.51
CA ARG A 195 -1.98 14.02 -3.74
C ARG A 195 -2.56 13.90 -5.16
N SER A 196 -2.49 14.94 -5.98
CA SER A 196 -2.88 14.90 -7.39
C SER A 196 -1.75 14.46 -8.30
N GLY A 197 -0.51 14.44 -7.82
CA GLY A 197 0.70 14.17 -8.57
C GLY A 197 1.08 15.30 -9.56
N LYS A 198 0.40 16.45 -9.50
CA LYS A 198 0.62 17.54 -10.46
C LYS A 198 1.59 18.61 -9.97
N LYS A 199 1.64 18.83 -8.66
CA LYS A 199 2.47 19.84 -8.05
C LYS A 199 3.59 19.21 -7.27
N GLU A 200 4.83 19.44 -7.70
CA GLU A 200 6.02 19.10 -6.92
C GLU A 200 6.16 20.13 -5.78
N LEU A 201 6.28 19.64 -4.57
CA LEU A 201 6.37 20.46 -3.35
C LEU A 201 7.82 20.64 -2.90
N GLY A 202 8.72 19.72 -3.26
CA GLY A 202 10.14 19.82 -2.98
C GLY A 202 10.84 18.47 -2.86
N PRO A 203 12.19 18.49 -2.77
CA PRO A 203 12.97 17.29 -2.58
C PRO A 203 12.88 16.80 -1.14
N LEU A 204 12.81 15.48 -0.97
CA LEU A 204 12.91 14.79 0.33
C LEU A 204 14.33 14.23 0.54
N GLY A 205 15.07 13.98 -0.56
CA GLY A 205 16.43 13.43 -0.52
C GLY A 205 16.53 11.95 -0.85
N GLU A 206 17.67 11.37 -0.48
CA GLU A 206 17.96 9.95 -0.67
C GLU A 206 17.62 9.16 0.60
N PHE A 207 17.04 7.98 0.43
CA PHE A 207 16.74 7.05 1.51
C PHE A 207 17.17 5.65 1.09
N ASP A 208 17.77 4.90 1.99
CA ASP A 208 18.26 3.54 1.75
C ASP A 208 17.11 2.60 1.35
N ASP A 209 15.97 2.74 2.03
CA ASP A 209 14.76 1.98 1.73
C ASP A 209 13.48 2.75 2.13
N ARG A 210 12.34 2.16 1.78
CA ARG A 210 11.02 2.73 2.11
C ARG A 210 10.75 2.83 3.61
N ASN A 211 11.31 1.94 4.44
CA ASN A 211 11.07 1.96 5.89
C ASN A 211 11.77 3.16 6.52
N ALA A 212 12.98 3.50 6.05
CA ALA A 212 13.69 4.71 6.47
C ALA A 212 12.86 5.96 6.13
N LEU A 213 12.31 6.06 4.91
CA LEU A 213 11.42 7.13 4.50
C LEU A 213 10.16 7.20 5.38
N ILE A 214 9.47 6.07 5.62
CA ILE A 214 8.27 6.01 6.48
C ILE A 214 8.59 6.47 7.90
N LYS A 215 9.73 6.05 8.44
CA LYS A 215 10.15 6.42 9.79
C LYS A 215 10.32 7.94 9.89
N ILE A 216 11.08 8.56 9.00
CA ILE A 216 11.32 10.01 9.00
C ILE A 216 10.01 10.77 8.74
N ALA A 217 9.19 10.32 7.79
CA ALA A 217 7.91 10.95 7.53
C ALA A 217 7.01 10.97 8.77
N ARG A 218 6.95 9.86 9.53
CA ARG A 218 6.18 9.78 10.77
C ARG A 218 6.74 10.65 11.89
N ASP A 219 8.07 10.68 12.01
CA ASP A 219 8.75 11.35 13.13
C ASP A 219 8.85 12.87 12.92
N GLU A 220 8.90 13.35 11.68
CA GLU A 220 9.23 14.75 11.38
C GLU A 220 8.17 15.50 10.56
N TRP A 221 7.45 14.83 9.63
CA TRP A 221 6.60 15.54 8.65
C TRP A 221 5.10 15.39 8.88
N CYS A 222 4.66 14.36 9.58
CA CYS A 222 3.25 13.96 9.65
C CYS A 222 2.53 14.31 10.95
N HIS A 223 3.06 15.26 11.71
CA HIS A 223 2.49 15.70 12.99
C HIS A 223 1.46 16.80 12.85
#